data_112c33167b2138dadcc9806349930e37
#
_entry.id   112c33167b2138dadcc9806349930e37
#
_cell.length_a   1.000
_cell.length_b   1.000
_cell.length_c   1.000
_cell.angle_alpha   90.00
_cell.angle_beta   90.00
_cell.angle_gamma   90.00
#
_symmetry.space_group_name_H-M   'P 1'
#
loop_
_entity.id
_entity.type
_entity.pdbx_description
1 polymer ?
#
loop_
_entity_poly.entity_id
_entity_poly.type
_entity_poly.pdbx_seq_one_letter_code
_entity_poly.pdbx_strand_id
1 'polypeptide(L)'
;MTQLTDPTEVSPINPEMAADITKFEEMLADYQAGRVPEDVFRVFRLNNGIYGQRQGGTNQMVRVKVPYGAMTAGQLDLLADVVDEHSRGWGHITTRQNIQFHFVELAEIPTVMRKLAEVGLTTREACGDTVRNVQGCHLAGACPLEILDVTPWAEAAYRHFVRNPLAQRLPRKFKINFSGCDTDCGQAMFNDVGVVAATRTFDDGSVERGFRVYIAGGLGTTPFPALALEDFTAREDLLATIESVLRVFEQTGNRDNKLRARLKWVVDQLGIDEVRRRVVATRKLLPASASWPGGVPPVVSEWGDDPAGVADGVTPTAMGQGTPVTLGAKDDYDRWMEANVVRGAANGTVSAYAWCELGDVTSNQFRAGAAMVRDLDVDVRVTNRQNLVLRDLTEDQLPVLYERLVAADMAQPGAELSRDVVACPGADTCNLAVTQSRGLASAIGAALDEAGLAEVGGVRMNISGCTNSCGQHHAADIGFFGAERRAHGQPAPGYQMLLGGYVGQEQIHFGQKALRLPAKNAAEATVRVVRRFAGERQAGERFVDWLERSGGAKEVAVDLKDLDEFPTPDEAPEFYVDYDETGPYVAEIGESECAT
;
A
#
# COMPACT_ATOMS: atom_id res chain seq x y z
N MET A 1 6.12 -26.60 -1.97
CA MET A 1 7.54 -26.20 -1.95
C MET A 1 8.07 -26.22 -3.37
N THR A 2 8.07 -25.10 -4.06
CA THR A 2 8.84 -24.92 -5.29
C THR A 2 10.28 -24.69 -4.83
N GLN A 3 11.20 -25.61 -5.17
CA GLN A 3 12.61 -25.44 -4.87
C GLN A 3 13.07 -24.09 -5.41
N LEU A 4 13.42 -23.17 -4.50
CA LEU A 4 14.17 -21.98 -4.83
C LEU A 4 15.55 -22.45 -5.27
N THR A 5 15.87 -22.23 -6.54
CA THR A 5 17.19 -22.51 -7.11
C THR A 5 18.26 -21.69 -6.37
N ASP A 6 19.46 -22.27 -6.26
CA ASP A 6 20.66 -21.69 -5.64
C ASP A 6 20.80 -20.20 -6.02
N PRO A 7 20.93 -19.27 -5.05
CA PRO A 7 21.03 -17.83 -5.30
C PRO A 7 22.27 -17.38 -6.07
N THR A 8 23.17 -18.28 -6.43
CA THR A 8 24.38 -18.00 -7.22
C THR A 8 24.23 -18.29 -8.72
N GLU A 9 23.15 -18.94 -9.16
CA GLU A 9 22.86 -19.12 -10.59
C GLU A 9 22.08 -17.92 -11.12
N VAL A 10 22.72 -17.07 -11.92
CA VAL A 10 22.05 -16.07 -12.74
C VAL A 10 21.12 -16.83 -13.70
N SER A 11 19.85 -16.87 -13.36
CA SER A 11 18.85 -17.52 -14.20
C SER A 11 18.74 -16.73 -15.53
N PRO A 12 18.66 -17.40 -16.69
CA PRO A 12 18.46 -16.66 -17.93
C PRO A 12 17.20 -15.82 -17.85
N ILE A 13 17.31 -14.55 -18.24
CA ILE A 13 16.19 -13.59 -18.26
C ILE A 13 15.00 -14.23 -18.99
N ASN A 14 13.85 -14.20 -18.37
CA ASN A 14 12.61 -14.70 -18.99
C ASN A 14 12.42 -14.07 -20.37
N PRO A 15 12.15 -14.87 -21.43
CA PRO A 15 12.01 -14.35 -22.81
C PRO A 15 10.98 -13.21 -22.97
N GLU A 16 9.88 -13.22 -22.22
CA GLU A 16 8.89 -12.15 -22.26
C GLU A 16 9.43 -10.85 -21.67
N MET A 17 10.21 -10.95 -20.57
CA MET A 17 10.88 -9.78 -19.98
C MET A 17 11.95 -9.23 -20.93
N ALA A 18 12.75 -10.09 -21.57
CA ALA A 18 13.72 -9.69 -22.58
C ALA A 18 13.06 -8.95 -23.74
N ALA A 19 11.90 -9.45 -24.22
CA ALA A 19 11.13 -8.79 -25.29
C ALA A 19 10.59 -7.41 -24.86
N ASP A 20 10.10 -7.28 -23.62
CA ASP A 20 9.67 -5.98 -23.08
C ASP A 20 10.82 -4.97 -23.05
N ILE A 21 12.02 -5.41 -22.64
CA ILE A 21 13.24 -4.55 -22.57
C ILE A 21 13.66 -4.11 -23.96
N THR A 22 13.78 -5.05 -24.91
CA THR A 22 14.14 -4.73 -26.31
C THR A 22 13.17 -3.72 -26.91
N LYS A 23 11.86 -3.93 -26.71
CA LYS A 23 10.84 -3.00 -27.16
C LYS A 23 10.96 -1.62 -26.51
N PHE A 24 11.37 -1.56 -25.25
CA PHE A 24 11.60 -0.29 -24.56
C PHE A 24 12.81 0.45 -25.15
N GLU A 25 13.90 -0.26 -25.43
CA GLU A 25 15.12 0.29 -26.07
C GLU A 25 14.80 0.88 -27.44
N GLU A 26 14.08 0.13 -28.28
CA GLU A 26 13.66 0.58 -29.61
C GLU A 26 12.82 1.86 -29.54
N MET A 27 11.79 1.86 -28.67
CA MET A 27 10.89 3.00 -28.50
C MET A 27 11.59 4.23 -27.92
N LEU A 28 12.53 4.03 -26.99
CA LEU A 28 13.37 5.10 -26.44
C LEU A 28 14.26 5.70 -27.51
N ALA A 29 14.92 4.88 -28.33
CA ALA A 29 15.76 5.34 -29.43
C ALA A 29 14.95 6.12 -30.49
N ASP A 30 13.71 5.66 -30.79
CA ASP A 30 12.82 6.36 -31.70
C ASP A 30 12.35 7.71 -31.14
N TYR A 31 12.06 7.76 -29.84
CA TYR A 31 11.71 9.00 -29.15
C TYR A 31 12.88 10.00 -29.17
N GLN A 32 14.08 9.56 -28.77
CA GLN A 32 15.29 10.40 -28.76
C GLN A 32 15.67 10.93 -30.17
N ALA A 33 15.36 10.15 -31.20
CA ALA A 33 15.55 10.57 -32.58
C ALA A 33 14.41 11.45 -33.15
N GLY A 34 13.41 11.79 -32.33
CA GLY A 34 12.27 12.61 -32.76
C GLY A 34 11.27 11.89 -33.68
N ARG A 35 11.36 10.54 -33.82
CA ARG A 35 10.43 9.75 -34.64
C ARG A 35 9.12 9.42 -33.92
N VAL A 36 9.12 9.44 -32.59
CA VAL A 36 7.95 9.20 -31.76
C VAL A 36 7.62 10.46 -30.97
N PRO A 37 6.37 10.97 -31.02
CA PRO A 37 5.92 12.10 -30.21
C PRO A 37 5.94 11.80 -28.70
N GLU A 38 6.10 12.85 -27.87
CA GLU A 38 6.15 12.74 -26.40
C GLU A 38 4.91 12.07 -25.81
N ASP A 39 3.73 12.40 -26.28
CA ASP A 39 2.47 11.86 -25.78
C ASP A 39 2.36 10.33 -26.03
N VAL A 40 2.86 9.86 -27.16
CA VAL A 40 2.92 8.42 -27.50
C VAL A 40 3.96 7.71 -26.62
N PHE A 41 5.15 8.28 -26.50
CA PHE A 41 6.22 7.74 -25.65
C PHE A 41 5.79 7.72 -24.18
N ARG A 42 5.12 8.76 -23.70
CA ARG A 42 4.60 8.86 -22.34
C ARG A 42 3.64 7.71 -22.00
N VAL A 43 2.65 7.43 -22.83
CA VAL A 43 1.72 6.31 -22.64
C VAL A 43 2.48 4.98 -22.61
N PHE A 44 3.45 4.81 -23.49
CA PHE A 44 4.26 3.60 -23.55
C PHE A 44 5.12 3.42 -22.28
N ARG A 45 5.88 4.44 -21.84
CA ARG A 45 6.71 4.34 -20.63
C ARG A 45 5.89 4.14 -19.37
N LEU A 46 4.71 4.76 -19.28
CA LEU A 46 3.78 4.52 -18.16
C LEU A 46 3.37 3.05 -18.05
N ASN A 47 3.06 2.40 -19.17
CA ASN A 47 2.73 0.97 -19.16
C ASN A 47 3.93 0.08 -18.78
N ASN A 48 5.14 0.61 -18.87
CA ASN A 48 6.36 -0.02 -18.39
C ASN A 48 6.79 0.42 -16.98
N GLY A 49 5.93 1.12 -16.25
CA GLY A 49 6.19 1.48 -14.85
C GLY A 49 7.05 2.72 -14.65
N ILE A 50 7.29 3.51 -15.72
CA ILE A 50 8.17 4.65 -15.72
C ILE A 50 7.37 5.96 -15.72
N TYR A 51 7.68 6.85 -14.78
CA TYR A 51 7.05 8.16 -14.65
C TYR A 51 8.07 9.30 -14.75
N GLY A 52 7.72 10.35 -15.45
CA GLY A 52 8.42 11.64 -15.33
C GLY A 52 8.19 12.26 -13.95
N GLN A 53 9.23 12.85 -13.40
CA GLN A 53 9.18 13.50 -12.09
C GLN A 53 8.92 15.01 -12.19
N ARG A 54 8.54 15.63 -11.05
CA ARG A 54 8.31 17.07 -10.94
C ARG A 54 9.51 17.90 -11.36
N GLN A 55 10.73 17.42 -11.13
CA GLN A 55 11.98 18.07 -11.52
C GLN A 55 12.14 18.19 -13.05
N GLY A 56 11.33 17.44 -13.81
CA GLY A 56 11.41 17.47 -15.28
C GLY A 56 12.71 16.90 -15.83
N GLY A 57 13.01 17.25 -17.08
CA GLY A 57 14.20 16.78 -17.79
C GLY A 57 14.19 15.25 -17.98
N THR A 58 15.34 14.64 -17.74
CA THR A 58 15.56 13.19 -17.90
C THR A 58 15.20 12.38 -16.65
N ASN A 59 14.87 13.03 -15.53
CA ASN A 59 14.57 12.36 -14.26
C ASN A 59 13.28 11.55 -14.31
N GLN A 60 13.40 10.25 -14.00
CA GLN A 60 12.28 9.33 -14.00
C GLN A 60 12.13 8.64 -12.62
N MET A 61 10.88 8.33 -12.27
CA MET A 61 10.58 7.36 -11.24
C MET A 61 10.33 5.99 -11.85
N VAL A 62 11.06 4.98 -11.41
CA VAL A 62 10.90 3.58 -11.79
C VAL A 62 10.11 2.86 -10.72
N ARG A 63 9.00 2.22 -11.09
CA ARG A 63 8.19 1.43 -10.16
C ARG A 63 8.29 -0.06 -10.47
N VAL A 64 8.80 -0.80 -9.50
CA VAL A 64 8.95 -2.26 -9.56
C VAL A 64 7.71 -2.93 -8.98
N LYS A 65 7.13 -3.88 -9.70
CA LYS A 65 6.06 -4.75 -9.16
C LYS A 65 6.67 -5.76 -8.19
N VAL A 66 6.09 -5.85 -7.00
CA VAL A 66 6.38 -6.88 -6.01
C VAL A 66 5.03 -7.54 -5.66
N PRO A 67 4.66 -8.63 -6.35
CA PRO A 67 3.37 -9.27 -6.15
C PRO A 67 3.17 -9.71 -4.70
N TYR A 68 2.01 -9.37 -4.11
CA TYR A 68 1.67 -9.61 -2.70
C TYR A 68 2.79 -9.28 -1.70
N GLY A 69 3.76 -8.48 -2.11
CA GLY A 69 4.86 -8.00 -1.29
C GLY A 69 6.03 -8.98 -1.10
N ALA A 70 5.98 -10.20 -1.65
CA ALA A 70 7.03 -11.21 -1.43
C ALA A 70 8.30 -10.91 -2.20
N MET A 71 9.45 -11.06 -1.54
CA MET A 71 10.77 -10.87 -2.12
C MET A 71 11.73 -11.95 -1.66
N THR A 72 12.73 -12.25 -2.49
CA THR A 72 13.84 -13.12 -2.17
C THR A 72 15.07 -12.32 -1.72
N ALA A 73 16.02 -12.97 -1.06
CA ALA A 73 17.30 -12.35 -0.69
C ALA A 73 18.05 -11.79 -1.92
N GLY A 74 18.06 -12.54 -3.04
CA GLY A 74 18.70 -12.07 -4.28
C GLY A 74 18.03 -10.85 -4.89
N GLN A 75 16.70 -10.74 -4.74
CA GLN A 75 15.97 -9.53 -5.15
C GLN A 75 16.33 -8.33 -4.28
N LEU A 76 16.44 -8.52 -2.95
CA LEU A 76 16.86 -7.44 -2.04
C LEU A 76 18.28 -6.95 -2.35
N ASP A 77 19.23 -7.85 -2.60
CA ASP A 77 20.60 -7.47 -2.99
C ASP A 77 20.62 -6.66 -4.29
N LEU A 78 19.88 -7.11 -5.30
CA LEU A 78 19.80 -6.36 -6.56
C LEU A 78 19.14 -4.99 -6.39
N LEU A 79 18.09 -4.88 -5.56
CA LEU A 79 17.49 -3.57 -5.27
C LEU A 79 18.49 -2.64 -4.59
N ALA A 80 19.39 -3.16 -3.73
CA ALA A 80 20.49 -2.37 -3.17
C ALA A 80 21.44 -1.84 -4.25
N ASP A 81 21.81 -2.68 -5.23
CA ASP A 81 22.67 -2.27 -6.33
C ASP A 81 21.99 -1.20 -7.21
N VAL A 82 20.70 -1.33 -7.47
CA VAL A 82 19.93 -0.29 -8.19
C VAL A 82 19.88 1.02 -7.41
N VAL A 83 19.77 0.98 -6.09
CA VAL A 83 19.82 2.17 -5.23
C VAL A 83 21.15 2.88 -5.35
N ASP A 84 22.26 2.14 -5.27
CA ASP A 84 23.61 2.73 -5.30
C ASP A 84 24.00 3.27 -6.67
N GLU A 85 23.61 2.58 -7.75
CA GLU A 85 24.09 2.90 -9.09
C GLU A 85 23.17 3.85 -9.86
N HIS A 86 21.84 3.81 -9.60
CA HIS A 86 20.85 4.45 -10.47
C HIS A 86 19.82 5.33 -9.74
N SER A 87 19.85 5.42 -8.40
CA SER A 87 18.89 6.20 -7.61
C SER A 87 19.60 7.17 -6.67
N ARG A 88 18.85 7.85 -5.82
CA ARG A 88 19.39 8.87 -4.90
C ARG A 88 19.73 8.33 -3.48
N GLY A 89 20.09 7.07 -3.37
CA GLY A 89 20.54 6.45 -2.11
C GLY A 89 19.49 5.67 -1.33
N TRP A 90 18.23 5.60 -1.81
CA TRP A 90 17.18 4.78 -1.22
C TRP A 90 16.10 4.36 -2.24
N GLY A 91 15.47 3.23 -1.97
CA GLY A 91 14.24 2.79 -2.61
C GLY A 91 13.04 3.07 -1.71
N HIS A 92 11.88 3.41 -2.27
CA HIS A 92 10.67 3.76 -1.54
C HIS A 92 9.62 2.65 -1.62
N ILE A 93 9.24 2.10 -0.47
CA ILE A 93 8.13 1.17 -0.32
C ILE A 93 6.81 1.93 -0.46
N THR A 94 5.91 1.44 -1.31
CA THR A 94 4.63 2.11 -1.54
C THR A 94 3.49 1.44 -0.78
N THR A 95 2.38 2.17 -0.57
CA THR A 95 1.12 1.63 -0.02
C THR A 95 0.50 0.52 -0.90
N ARG A 96 1.12 0.16 -2.02
CA ARG A 96 0.73 -0.97 -2.88
C ARG A 96 1.80 -2.03 -2.99
N GLN A 97 2.62 -2.17 -1.97
CA GLN A 97 3.65 -3.21 -1.90
C GLN A 97 4.58 -3.22 -3.14
N ASN A 98 4.85 -2.04 -3.72
CA ASN A 98 5.85 -1.88 -4.77
C ASN A 98 7.09 -1.19 -4.20
N ILE A 99 8.20 -1.30 -4.93
CA ILE A 99 9.38 -0.47 -4.70
C ILE A 99 9.45 0.60 -5.79
N GLN A 100 9.82 1.83 -5.42
CA GLN A 100 10.05 2.94 -6.34
C GLN A 100 11.48 3.43 -6.20
N PHE A 101 12.12 3.65 -7.33
CA PHE A 101 13.40 4.37 -7.42
C PHE A 101 13.14 5.74 -8.04
N HIS A 102 13.71 6.76 -7.46
CA HIS A 102 13.56 8.13 -7.90
C HIS A 102 14.87 8.67 -8.47
N PHE A 103 14.79 9.68 -9.36
CA PHE A 103 15.91 10.32 -10.02
C PHE A 103 16.72 9.38 -10.91
N VAL A 104 16.09 8.37 -11.48
CA VAL A 104 16.72 7.50 -12.47
C VAL A 104 16.76 8.23 -13.83
N GLU A 105 17.94 8.31 -14.43
CA GLU A 105 18.09 8.92 -15.75
C GLU A 105 17.35 8.10 -16.81
N LEU A 106 16.62 8.79 -17.71
CA LEU A 106 15.85 8.13 -18.77
C LEU A 106 16.68 7.17 -19.63
N ALA A 107 17.93 7.53 -19.91
CA ALA A 107 18.86 6.71 -20.68
C ALA A 107 19.25 5.40 -19.96
N GLU A 108 19.21 5.38 -18.62
CA GLU A 108 19.56 4.22 -17.79
C GLU A 108 18.41 3.25 -17.57
N ILE A 109 17.19 3.62 -17.96
CA ILE A 109 15.99 2.79 -17.74
C ILE A 109 16.14 1.36 -18.29
N PRO A 110 16.62 1.15 -19.55
CA PRO A 110 16.82 -0.21 -20.06
C PRO A 110 17.79 -1.04 -19.21
N THR A 111 18.88 -0.42 -18.71
CA THR A 111 19.84 -1.06 -17.81
C THR A 111 19.18 -1.51 -16.51
N VAL A 112 18.41 -0.61 -15.87
CA VAL A 112 17.65 -0.94 -14.65
C VAL A 112 16.63 -2.05 -14.90
N MET A 113 15.89 -1.99 -16.02
CA MET A 113 14.94 -3.05 -16.38
C MET A 113 15.63 -4.41 -16.56
N ARG A 114 16.83 -4.43 -17.16
CA ARG A 114 17.62 -5.66 -17.37
C ARG A 114 18.08 -6.25 -16.04
N LYS A 115 18.66 -5.43 -15.15
CA LYS A 115 19.06 -5.85 -13.80
C LYS A 115 17.86 -6.46 -13.04
N LEU A 116 16.71 -5.79 -13.03
CA LEU A 116 15.50 -6.31 -12.37
C LEU A 116 15.04 -7.66 -12.96
N ALA A 117 15.13 -7.82 -14.28
CA ALA A 117 14.74 -9.05 -14.96
C ALA A 117 15.65 -10.26 -14.63
N GLU A 118 16.93 -10.03 -14.29
CA GLU A 118 17.89 -11.08 -13.86
C GLU A 118 17.41 -11.81 -12.58
N VAL A 119 16.67 -11.12 -11.72
CA VAL A 119 16.09 -11.70 -10.50
C VAL A 119 14.57 -11.90 -10.59
N GLY A 120 14.02 -11.86 -11.81
CA GLY A 120 12.59 -12.08 -12.06
C GLY A 120 11.66 -10.93 -11.66
N LEU A 121 12.17 -9.75 -11.34
CA LEU A 121 11.39 -8.54 -11.09
C LEU A 121 11.06 -7.81 -12.39
N THR A 122 9.92 -7.11 -12.41
CA THR A 122 9.47 -6.36 -13.58
C THR A 122 8.84 -5.03 -13.20
N THR A 123 8.98 -4.05 -14.08
CA THR A 123 8.28 -2.77 -14.01
C THR A 123 6.98 -2.77 -14.83
N ARG A 124 6.75 -3.82 -15.63
CA ARG A 124 5.62 -3.93 -16.56
C ARG A 124 4.29 -3.74 -15.84
N GLU A 125 3.44 -2.83 -16.35
CA GLU A 125 2.10 -2.54 -15.80
C GLU A 125 2.07 -2.06 -14.34
N ALA A 126 3.21 -1.68 -13.77
CA ALA A 126 3.21 -1.04 -12.46
C ALA A 126 2.50 0.33 -12.48
N CYS A 127 2.30 0.89 -13.66
CA CYS A 127 1.64 2.17 -13.93
C CYS A 127 0.62 2.03 -15.09
N GLY A 128 0.07 3.14 -15.58
CA GLY A 128 -0.84 3.17 -16.74
C GLY A 128 -2.27 2.70 -16.43
N ASP A 129 -3.05 2.54 -17.49
CA ASP A 129 -4.44 2.07 -17.46
C ASP A 129 -4.47 0.53 -17.65
N THR A 130 -3.90 -0.17 -16.67
CA THR A 130 -3.64 -1.61 -16.66
C THR A 130 -4.07 -2.23 -15.34
N VAL A 131 -4.01 -3.56 -15.24
CA VAL A 131 -4.04 -4.24 -13.93
C VAL A 131 -2.74 -3.96 -13.18
N ARG A 132 -2.88 -3.27 -12.06
CA ARG A 132 -1.75 -2.85 -11.21
C ARG A 132 -1.19 -4.04 -10.42
N ASN A 133 -0.16 -3.82 -9.61
CA ASN A 133 0.33 -4.85 -8.72
C ASN A 133 -0.82 -5.49 -7.94
N VAL A 134 -0.85 -6.82 -7.90
CA VAL A 134 -1.78 -7.60 -7.08
C VAL A 134 -1.24 -7.59 -5.65
N GLN A 135 -2.02 -7.07 -4.72
CA GLN A 135 -1.66 -7.02 -3.31
C GLN A 135 -2.23 -8.22 -2.56
N GLY A 136 -1.53 -8.63 -1.51
CA GLY A 136 -2.00 -9.60 -0.53
C GLY A 136 -1.76 -9.09 0.89
N CYS A 137 -2.46 -9.67 1.86
CA CYS A 137 -2.10 -9.51 3.26
C CYS A 137 -0.63 -9.91 3.45
N HIS A 138 0.18 -9.04 4.03
CA HIS A 138 1.61 -9.30 4.21
C HIS A 138 1.91 -10.40 5.24
N LEU A 139 0.94 -10.75 6.08
CA LEU A 139 1.00 -11.87 7.02
C LEU A 139 0.31 -13.14 6.50
N ALA A 140 -0.22 -13.16 5.27
CA ALA A 140 -0.90 -14.35 4.74
C ALA A 140 0.02 -15.57 4.73
N GLY A 141 -0.42 -16.68 5.33
CA GLY A 141 0.36 -17.90 5.61
C GLY A 141 1.07 -17.91 6.97
N ALA A 142 1.09 -16.77 7.68
CA ALA A 142 1.71 -16.64 9.01
C ALA A 142 0.83 -15.83 9.98
N CYS A 143 -0.45 -15.61 9.66
CA CYS A 143 -1.35 -14.79 10.45
C CYS A 143 -2.18 -15.67 11.42
N PRO A 144 -2.23 -15.34 12.73
CA PRO A 144 -3.04 -16.09 13.68
C PRO A 144 -4.56 -15.99 13.45
N LEU A 145 -5.01 -15.04 12.63
CA LEU A 145 -6.42 -14.76 12.40
C LEU A 145 -6.91 -15.21 11.01
N GLU A 146 -6.04 -15.76 10.16
CA GLU A 146 -6.44 -16.07 8.79
C GLU A 146 -7.39 -17.27 8.69
N ILE A 147 -8.37 -17.13 7.83
CA ILE A 147 -9.28 -18.20 7.44
C ILE A 147 -8.62 -19.08 6.37
N LEU A 148 -7.82 -18.44 5.51
CA LEU A 148 -7.16 -19.08 4.37
C LEU A 148 -5.94 -18.26 3.97
N ASP A 149 -4.78 -18.91 3.75
CA ASP A 149 -3.64 -18.27 3.11
C ASP A 149 -4.01 -17.85 1.68
N VAL A 150 -4.07 -16.55 1.44
CA VAL A 150 -4.46 -15.98 0.14
C VAL A 150 -3.30 -15.84 -0.84
N THR A 151 -2.06 -16.11 -0.41
CA THR A 151 -0.85 -15.97 -1.23
C THR A 151 -0.94 -16.73 -2.56
N PRO A 152 -1.36 -18.02 -2.60
CA PRO A 152 -1.43 -18.77 -3.85
C PRO A 152 -2.41 -18.17 -4.86
N TRP A 153 -3.53 -17.59 -4.40
CA TRP A 153 -4.53 -16.95 -5.28
C TRP A 153 -4.07 -15.58 -5.76
N ALA A 154 -3.39 -14.81 -4.91
CA ALA A 154 -2.79 -13.54 -5.31
C ALA A 154 -1.71 -13.76 -6.39
N GLU A 155 -0.88 -14.79 -6.23
CA GLU A 155 0.13 -15.20 -7.22
C GLU A 155 -0.53 -15.66 -8.53
N ALA A 156 -1.55 -16.52 -8.46
CA ALA A 156 -2.28 -16.98 -9.65
C ALA A 156 -2.94 -15.80 -10.40
N ALA A 157 -3.54 -14.86 -9.67
CA ALA A 157 -4.11 -13.64 -10.27
C ALA A 157 -3.02 -12.76 -10.90
N TYR A 158 -1.88 -12.57 -10.25
CA TYR A 158 -0.76 -11.83 -10.82
C TYR A 158 -0.28 -12.46 -12.13
N ARG A 159 0.01 -13.76 -12.15
CA ARG A 159 0.46 -14.48 -13.35
C ARG A 159 -0.55 -14.45 -14.48
N HIS A 160 -1.84 -14.52 -14.14
CA HIS A 160 -2.90 -14.48 -15.13
C HIS A 160 -3.04 -13.12 -15.81
N PHE A 161 -2.89 -12.02 -15.05
CA PHE A 161 -3.15 -10.68 -15.56
C PHE A 161 -1.91 -9.94 -16.07
N VAL A 162 -0.69 -10.33 -15.64
CA VAL A 162 0.52 -9.71 -16.17
C VAL A 162 0.68 -10.03 -17.66
N ARG A 163 0.91 -9.02 -18.50
CA ARG A 163 0.97 -9.13 -19.97
C ARG A 163 -0.30 -9.63 -20.65
N ASN A 164 -1.37 -9.88 -19.90
CA ASN A 164 -2.64 -10.31 -20.50
C ASN A 164 -3.18 -9.24 -21.45
N PRO A 165 -3.50 -9.57 -22.72
CA PRO A 165 -4.02 -8.60 -23.69
C PRO A 165 -5.23 -7.82 -23.21
N LEU A 166 -6.14 -8.46 -22.44
CA LEU A 166 -7.32 -7.82 -21.85
C LEU A 166 -6.94 -6.68 -20.89
N ALA A 167 -5.79 -6.80 -20.23
CA ALA A 167 -5.34 -5.86 -19.20
C ALA A 167 -4.53 -4.66 -19.73
N GLN A 168 -4.25 -4.57 -21.05
CA GLN A 168 -3.28 -3.59 -21.59
C GLN A 168 -3.86 -2.20 -21.85
N ARG A 169 -5.16 -2.08 -22.07
CA ARG A 169 -5.84 -0.83 -22.46
C ARG A 169 -7.20 -0.70 -21.79
N LEU A 170 -7.19 -0.74 -20.46
CA LEU A 170 -8.41 -0.56 -19.67
C LEU A 170 -8.88 0.91 -19.73
N PRO A 171 -10.15 1.20 -19.44
CA PRO A 171 -10.61 2.59 -19.29
C PRO A 171 -9.81 3.38 -18.28
N ARG A 172 -9.39 2.72 -17.17
CA ARG A 172 -8.54 3.27 -16.11
C ARG A 172 -7.81 2.15 -15.36
N LYS A 173 -6.82 2.51 -14.50
CA LYS A 173 -6.13 1.58 -13.61
C LYS A 173 -7.10 0.67 -12.86
N PHE A 174 -6.76 -0.62 -12.76
CA PHE A 174 -7.53 -1.64 -12.08
C PHE A 174 -6.68 -2.29 -10.98
N LYS A 175 -7.21 -2.40 -9.79
CA LYS A 175 -6.52 -2.85 -8.59
C LYS A 175 -7.19 -4.08 -8.02
N ILE A 176 -6.40 -5.11 -7.68
CA ILE A 176 -6.85 -6.36 -7.07
C ILE A 176 -6.11 -6.54 -5.76
N ASN A 177 -6.85 -6.80 -4.67
CA ASN A 177 -6.30 -6.99 -3.34
C ASN A 177 -6.90 -8.22 -2.68
N PHE A 178 -6.08 -8.94 -1.90
CA PHE A 178 -6.44 -10.15 -1.19
C PHE A 178 -6.23 -10.01 0.31
N SER A 179 -7.19 -10.47 1.12
CA SER A 179 -7.13 -10.53 2.57
C SER A 179 -7.48 -11.92 3.07
N GLY A 180 -6.68 -12.48 3.99
CA GLY A 180 -6.84 -13.83 4.55
C GLY A 180 -7.94 -13.93 5.59
N CYS A 181 -8.49 -12.80 6.06
CA CYS A 181 -9.57 -12.70 7.05
C CYS A 181 -10.27 -11.33 6.95
N ASP A 182 -11.30 -11.14 7.76
CA ASP A 182 -12.12 -9.93 7.83
C ASP A 182 -11.41 -8.70 8.44
N THR A 183 -10.26 -8.89 9.08
CA THR A 183 -9.40 -7.76 9.51
C THR A 183 -9.01 -6.84 8.34
N ASP A 184 -9.01 -7.38 7.13
CA ASP A 184 -8.74 -6.68 5.87
C ASP A 184 -7.38 -5.96 5.83
N CYS A 185 -6.33 -6.58 6.39
CA CYS A 185 -4.96 -6.06 6.29
C CYS A 185 -4.48 -5.91 4.83
N GLY A 186 -5.03 -6.71 3.89
CA GLY A 186 -4.79 -6.57 2.45
C GLY A 186 -5.51 -5.38 1.80
N GLN A 187 -6.36 -4.67 2.55
CA GLN A 187 -7.09 -3.49 2.08
C GLN A 187 -8.01 -3.78 0.88
N ALA A 188 -8.76 -4.88 0.94
CA ALA A 188 -9.67 -5.32 -0.10
C ALA A 188 -10.84 -4.32 -0.32
N MET A 189 -11.40 -3.77 0.77
CA MET A 189 -12.68 -3.06 0.76
C MET A 189 -12.68 -1.67 0.11
N PHE A 190 -11.55 -1.16 -0.38
CA PHE A 190 -11.51 0.11 -1.13
C PHE A 190 -10.74 0.00 -2.47
N ASN A 191 -10.73 -1.18 -3.08
CA ASN A 191 -10.10 -1.40 -4.37
C ASN A 191 -11.10 -1.86 -5.44
N ASP A 192 -10.69 -1.91 -6.72
CA ASP A 192 -11.60 -2.23 -7.82
C ASP A 192 -12.12 -3.67 -7.70
N VAL A 193 -11.26 -4.60 -7.24
CA VAL A 193 -11.64 -5.93 -6.76
C VAL A 193 -10.95 -6.17 -5.42
N GLY A 194 -11.72 -6.52 -4.42
CA GLY A 194 -11.28 -6.96 -3.10
C GLY A 194 -11.73 -8.39 -2.86
N VAL A 195 -10.81 -9.25 -2.46
CA VAL A 195 -11.05 -10.66 -2.16
C VAL A 195 -10.73 -10.88 -0.69
N VAL A 196 -11.71 -11.30 0.08
CA VAL A 196 -11.56 -11.59 1.52
C VAL A 196 -11.88 -13.06 1.73
N ALA A 197 -11.00 -13.80 2.38
CA ALA A 197 -11.26 -15.20 2.73
C ALA A 197 -12.49 -15.31 3.64
N ALA A 198 -13.32 -16.29 3.39
CA ALA A 198 -14.58 -16.52 4.08
C ALA A 198 -14.90 -18.01 4.19
N THR A 199 -15.78 -18.36 5.11
CA THR A 199 -16.31 -19.70 5.27
C THR A 199 -17.80 -19.72 4.94
N ARG A 200 -18.27 -20.89 4.46
CA ARG A 200 -19.69 -21.21 4.32
C ARG A 200 -19.97 -22.50 5.04
N THR A 201 -20.95 -22.50 5.95
CA THR A 201 -21.41 -23.67 6.67
C THR A 201 -22.68 -24.22 5.99
N PHE A 202 -22.69 -25.52 5.72
CA PHE A 202 -23.84 -26.24 5.18
C PHE A 202 -24.75 -26.79 6.29
N ASP A 203 -25.98 -27.19 5.92
CA ASP A 203 -26.97 -27.74 6.87
C ASP A 203 -26.51 -29.02 7.58
N ASP A 204 -25.59 -29.78 6.97
CA ASP A 204 -24.98 -30.98 7.56
C ASP A 204 -23.82 -30.66 8.53
N GLY A 205 -23.52 -29.38 8.74
CA GLY A 205 -22.43 -28.92 9.60
C GLY A 205 -21.05 -28.90 8.93
N SER A 206 -20.95 -29.33 7.66
CA SER A 206 -19.69 -29.20 6.90
C SER A 206 -19.37 -27.75 6.61
N VAL A 207 -18.08 -27.41 6.56
CA VAL A 207 -17.59 -26.04 6.31
C VAL A 207 -16.73 -26.02 5.05
N GLU A 208 -17.05 -25.10 4.16
CA GLU A 208 -16.27 -24.82 2.98
C GLU A 208 -15.54 -23.50 3.14
N ARG A 209 -14.24 -23.46 2.82
CA ARG A 209 -13.45 -22.23 2.74
C ARG A 209 -13.45 -21.71 1.31
N GLY A 210 -13.67 -20.43 1.15
CA GLY A 210 -13.70 -19.73 -0.13
C GLY A 210 -13.52 -18.24 0.09
N PHE A 211 -14.23 -17.42 -0.67
CA PHE A 211 -14.01 -15.98 -0.65
C PHE A 211 -15.31 -15.20 -0.69
N ARG A 212 -15.31 -14.04 -0.05
CA ARG A 212 -16.24 -12.95 -0.33
C ARG A 212 -15.57 -11.97 -1.28
N VAL A 213 -16.23 -11.66 -2.39
CA VAL A 213 -15.69 -10.76 -3.41
C VAL A 213 -16.40 -9.43 -3.33
N TYR A 214 -15.61 -8.36 -3.14
CA TYR A 214 -16.06 -6.98 -3.17
C TYR A 214 -15.59 -6.31 -4.46
N ILE A 215 -16.39 -5.39 -5.01
CA ILE A 215 -16.03 -4.67 -6.22
C ILE A 215 -16.30 -3.17 -6.12
N ALA A 216 -15.68 -2.41 -7.03
CA ALA A 216 -15.93 -0.99 -7.25
C ALA A 216 -15.52 -0.07 -6.09
N GLY A 217 -14.69 -0.50 -5.19
CA GLY A 217 -14.04 0.39 -4.25
C GLY A 217 -13.01 1.32 -4.91
N GLY A 218 -12.73 2.43 -4.28
CA GLY A 218 -11.68 3.32 -4.77
C GLY A 218 -11.56 4.61 -4.00
N LEU A 219 -10.34 4.96 -3.66
CA LEU A 219 -9.97 6.25 -3.08
C LEU A 219 -9.84 7.33 -4.17
N GLY A 220 -9.22 8.45 -3.86
CA GLY A 220 -9.05 9.63 -4.70
C GLY A 220 -9.95 10.76 -4.23
N THR A 221 -10.22 11.75 -5.07
CA THR A 221 -11.02 12.93 -4.71
C THR A 221 -12.42 12.58 -4.21
N THR A 222 -13.00 11.51 -4.74
CA THR A 222 -14.33 11.00 -4.34
C THR A 222 -14.18 9.54 -3.95
N PRO A 223 -13.98 9.19 -2.67
CA PRO A 223 -13.84 7.81 -2.23
C PRO A 223 -15.16 7.05 -2.30
N PHE A 224 -15.09 5.76 -2.68
CA PHE A 224 -16.22 4.84 -2.70
C PHE A 224 -15.85 3.56 -1.94
N PRO A 225 -16.68 3.06 -1.04
CA PRO A 225 -16.52 1.72 -0.48
C PRO A 225 -16.72 0.67 -1.57
N ALA A 226 -16.02 -0.45 -1.48
CA ALA A 226 -16.33 -1.59 -2.31
C ALA A 226 -17.66 -2.22 -1.87
N LEU A 227 -18.41 -2.75 -2.81
CA LEU A 227 -19.71 -3.40 -2.59
C LEU A 227 -19.57 -4.90 -2.79
N ALA A 228 -20.24 -5.70 -1.97
CA ALA A 228 -20.24 -7.13 -2.11
C ALA A 228 -20.82 -7.53 -3.47
N LEU A 229 -20.03 -8.27 -4.26
CA LEU A 229 -20.48 -8.87 -5.51
C LEU A 229 -21.27 -10.15 -5.25
N GLU A 230 -20.71 -11.02 -4.43
CA GLU A 230 -21.28 -12.29 -3.98
C GLU A 230 -20.91 -12.49 -2.50
N ASP A 231 -21.82 -13.11 -1.75
CA ASP A 231 -21.59 -13.41 -0.34
C ASP A 231 -20.58 -14.54 -0.15
N PHE A 232 -20.50 -15.44 -1.13
CA PHE A 232 -19.52 -16.50 -1.18
C PHE A 232 -19.19 -16.89 -2.63
N THR A 233 -17.90 -16.92 -2.95
CA THR A 233 -17.33 -17.40 -4.21
C THR A 233 -16.46 -18.62 -3.91
N ALA A 234 -16.76 -19.75 -4.53
CA ALA A 234 -15.94 -20.96 -4.41
C ALA A 234 -14.52 -20.71 -4.97
N ARG A 235 -13.54 -21.41 -4.43
CA ARG A 235 -12.14 -21.27 -4.82
C ARG A 235 -11.92 -21.49 -6.32
N GLU A 236 -12.64 -22.46 -6.89
CA GLU A 236 -12.59 -22.84 -8.29
C GLU A 236 -13.11 -21.74 -9.21
N ASP A 237 -14.00 -20.88 -8.74
CA ASP A 237 -14.64 -19.82 -9.51
C ASP A 237 -13.93 -18.45 -9.36
N LEU A 238 -12.98 -18.31 -8.43
CA LEU A 238 -12.46 -17.00 -8.05
C LEU A 238 -11.79 -16.26 -9.21
N LEU A 239 -10.84 -16.89 -9.91
CA LEU A 239 -10.11 -16.23 -11.00
C LEU A 239 -11.05 -15.91 -12.17
N ALA A 240 -11.99 -16.79 -12.49
CA ALA A 240 -13.02 -16.53 -13.51
C ALA A 240 -13.94 -15.37 -13.09
N THR A 241 -14.23 -15.23 -11.80
CA THR A 241 -15.00 -14.10 -11.26
C THR A 241 -14.22 -12.79 -11.43
N ILE A 242 -12.95 -12.75 -11.05
CA ILE A 242 -12.09 -11.55 -11.19
C ILE A 242 -11.97 -11.14 -12.67
N GLU A 243 -11.71 -12.10 -13.57
CA GLU A 243 -11.65 -11.81 -15.01
C GLU A 243 -12.99 -11.32 -15.55
N SER A 244 -14.11 -11.86 -15.08
CA SER A 244 -15.45 -11.41 -15.50
C SER A 244 -15.71 -9.96 -15.09
N VAL A 245 -15.28 -9.55 -13.90
CA VAL A 245 -15.34 -8.15 -13.46
C VAL A 245 -14.49 -7.26 -14.37
N LEU A 246 -13.27 -7.71 -14.71
CA LEU A 246 -12.38 -6.96 -15.61
C LEU A 246 -12.98 -6.80 -17.01
N ARG A 247 -13.59 -7.86 -17.57
CA ARG A 247 -14.26 -7.82 -18.88
C ARG A 247 -15.46 -6.88 -18.89
N VAL A 248 -16.29 -6.92 -17.84
CA VAL A 248 -17.42 -5.97 -17.70
C VAL A 248 -16.90 -4.54 -17.62
N PHE A 249 -15.82 -4.29 -16.84
CA PHE A 249 -15.21 -2.98 -16.75
C PHE A 249 -14.62 -2.50 -18.09
N GLU A 250 -13.91 -3.37 -18.80
CA GLU A 250 -13.32 -3.06 -20.10
C GLU A 250 -14.39 -2.60 -21.11
N GLN A 251 -15.53 -3.30 -21.13
CA GLN A 251 -16.65 -3.03 -22.05
C GLN A 251 -17.50 -1.81 -21.66
N THR A 252 -17.61 -1.49 -20.38
CA THR A 252 -18.57 -0.49 -19.87
C THR A 252 -17.94 0.75 -19.29
N GLY A 253 -16.63 0.74 -19.01
CA GLY A 253 -15.93 1.87 -18.41
C GLY A 253 -15.85 3.07 -19.35
N ASN A 254 -16.01 4.26 -18.78
CA ASN A 254 -15.95 5.51 -19.53
C ASN A 254 -14.52 5.77 -20.02
N ARG A 255 -14.35 5.94 -21.34
CA ARG A 255 -13.06 6.23 -21.97
C ARG A 255 -12.86 7.71 -22.31
N ASP A 256 -13.96 8.48 -22.36
CA ASP A 256 -13.95 9.88 -22.75
C ASP A 256 -13.64 10.81 -21.56
N ASN A 257 -14.05 10.42 -20.34
CA ASN A 257 -13.81 11.19 -19.14
C ASN A 257 -12.96 10.42 -18.12
N LYS A 258 -11.67 10.65 -18.12
CA LYS A 258 -10.69 10.00 -17.23
C LYS A 258 -10.97 10.18 -15.72
N LEU A 259 -11.65 11.26 -15.32
CA LEU A 259 -12.05 11.49 -13.93
C LEU A 259 -13.17 10.55 -13.48
N ARG A 260 -13.98 10.05 -14.41
CA ARG A 260 -15.08 9.11 -14.19
C ARG A 260 -14.87 7.76 -14.86
N ALA A 261 -13.63 7.36 -15.12
CA ALA A 261 -13.29 6.16 -15.86
C ALA A 261 -13.09 4.90 -14.99
N ARG A 262 -12.97 5.02 -13.64
CA ARG A 262 -12.79 3.88 -12.72
C ARG A 262 -14.04 3.01 -12.61
N LEU A 263 -13.87 1.72 -12.27
CA LEU A 263 -14.96 0.75 -12.07
C LEU A 263 -16.05 1.26 -11.11
N LYS A 264 -15.69 1.99 -10.07
CA LYS A 264 -16.65 2.59 -9.11
C LYS A 264 -17.71 3.45 -9.80
N TRP A 265 -17.35 4.16 -10.87
CA TRP A 265 -18.29 4.98 -11.64
C TRP A 265 -19.20 4.15 -12.55
N VAL A 266 -18.75 2.97 -13.00
CA VAL A 266 -19.62 2.01 -13.70
C VAL A 266 -20.71 1.50 -12.77
N VAL A 267 -20.34 1.15 -11.53
CA VAL A 267 -21.31 0.68 -10.52
C VAL A 267 -22.23 1.82 -10.06
N ASP A 268 -21.71 3.04 -9.91
CA ASP A 268 -22.52 4.23 -9.60
C ASP A 268 -23.59 4.50 -10.67
N GLN A 269 -23.24 4.28 -11.93
CA GLN A 269 -24.15 4.50 -13.08
C GLN A 269 -25.15 3.37 -13.30
N LEU A 270 -24.72 2.11 -13.22
CA LEU A 270 -25.52 0.94 -13.58
C LEU A 270 -26.24 0.30 -12.38
N GLY A 271 -25.77 0.57 -11.18
CA GLY A 271 -26.14 -0.15 -9.97
C GLY A 271 -25.42 -1.48 -9.81
N ILE A 272 -25.24 -1.92 -8.56
CA ILE A 272 -24.51 -3.16 -8.24
C ILE A 272 -25.22 -4.41 -8.80
N ASP A 273 -26.55 -4.46 -8.82
CA ASP A 273 -27.30 -5.62 -9.25
C ASP A 273 -27.15 -5.87 -10.76
N GLU A 274 -27.15 -4.82 -11.57
CA GLU A 274 -26.91 -4.93 -13.01
C GLU A 274 -25.47 -5.35 -13.31
N VAL A 275 -24.49 -4.80 -12.59
CA VAL A 275 -23.08 -5.21 -12.73
C VAL A 275 -22.92 -6.67 -12.31
N ARG A 276 -23.51 -7.10 -11.20
CA ARG A 276 -23.53 -8.49 -10.73
C ARG A 276 -24.11 -9.43 -11.80
N ARG A 277 -25.27 -9.07 -12.36
CA ARG A 277 -25.90 -9.85 -13.43
C ARG A 277 -24.97 -10.03 -14.63
N ARG A 278 -24.27 -8.98 -15.06
CA ARG A 278 -23.29 -9.02 -16.17
C ARG A 278 -22.09 -9.89 -15.82
N VAL A 279 -21.54 -9.74 -14.64
CA VAL A 279 -20.40 -10.54 -14.17
C VAL A 279 -20.75 -12.02 -14.15
N VAL A 280 -21.88 -12.40 -13.55
CA VAL A 280 -22.33 -13.79 -13.51
C VAL A 280 -22.56 -14.35 -14.92
N ALA A 281 -23.16 -13.56 -15.83
CA ALA A 281 -23.37 -13.99 -17.22
C ALA A 281 -22.03 -14.17 -17.95
N THR A 282 -21.06 -13.30 -17.75
CA THR A 282 -19.72 -13.38 -18.34
C THR A 282 -18.95 -14.59 -17.80
N ARG A 283 -18.99 -14.83 -16.47
CA ARG A 283 -18.33 -15.97 -15.83
C ARG A 283 -18.79 -17.32 -16.41
N LYS A 284 -20.06 -17.45 -16.72
CA LYS A 284 -20.61 -18.68 -17.36
C LYS A 284 -20.06 -18.99 -18.76
N LEU A 285 -19.46 -17.99 -19.41
CA LEU A 285 -18.85 -18.14 -20.74
C LEU A 285 -17.33 -18.40 -20.66
N LEU A 286 -16.73 -18.28 -19.47
CA LEU A 286 -15.32 -18.54 -19.26
C LEU A 286 -15.10 -20.00 -18.88
N PRO A 287 -13.92 -20.57 -19.19
CA PRO A 287 -13.53 -21.86 -18.65
C PRO A 287 -13.39 -21.75 -17.11
N ALA A 288 -13.61 -22.86 -16.42
CA ALA A 288 -13.36 -22.92 -14.99
C ALA A 288 -11.91 -22.52 -14.67
N SER A 289 -11.68 -21.86 -13.54
CA SER A 289 -10.34 -21.43 -13.11
C SER A 289 -9.35 -22.61 -13.01
N ALA A 290 -9.85 -23.78 -12.70
CA ALA A 290 -9.06 -25.02 -12.71
C ALA A 290 -8.39 -25.34 -14.04
N SER A 291 -8.89 -24.81 -15.15
CA SER A 291 -8.34 -24.99 -16.50
C SER A 291 -7.26 -23.96 -16.86
N TRP A 292 -6.98 -23.01 -15.98
CA TRP A 292 -6.01 -21.94 -16.24
C TRP A 292 -4.59 -22.40 -15.90
N PRO A 293 -3.55 -21.78 -16.48
CA PRO A 293 -2.17 -22.11 -16.16
C PRO A 293 -1.93 -22.03 -14.64
N GLY A 294 -1.48 -23.15 -14.04
CA GLY A 294 -1.31 -23.29 -12.60
C GLY A 294 -2.52 -23.90 -11.86
N GLY A 295 -3.70 -23.98 -12.52
CA GLY A 295 -4.91 -24.56 -11.91
C GLY A 295 -5.43 -23.81 -10.69
N VAL A 296 -6.34 -24.43 -9.94
CA VAL A 296 -6.77 -23.96 -8.63
C VAL A 296 -5.65 -24.21 -7.63
N PRO A 297 -5.14 -23.18 -6.94
CA PRO A 297 -4.11 -23.38 -5.95
C PRO A 297 -4.55 -24.40 -4.88
N PRO A 298 -3.70 -25.35 -4.51
CA PRO A 298 -4.02 -26.27 -3.42
C PRO A 298 -4.24 -25.47 -2.13
N VAL A 299 -5.19 -25.90 -1.32
CA VAL A 299 -5.28 -25.42 0.06
C VAL A 299 -4.17 -26.11 0.84
N VAL A 300 -3.12 -25.40 1.14
CA VAL A 300 -2.16 -25.84 2.15
C VAL A 300 -2.78 -25.46 3.50
N SER A 301 -3.59 -26.36 4.04
CA SER A 301 -4.18 -26.18 5.34
C SER A 301 -3.23 -26.76 6.37
N GLU A 302 -2.33 -25.96 6.91
CA GLU A 302 -1.60 -26.31 8.14
C GLU A 302 -2.52 -26.28 9.37
N TRP A 303 -3.73 -25.74 9.23
CA TRP A 303 -4.75 -25.60 10.25
C TRP A 303 -5.62 -26.85 10.47
N GLY A 304 -5.33 -27.98 9.79
CA GLY A 304 -6.20 -29.15 9.83
C GLY A 304 -7.59 -28.87 9.23
N ASP A 305 -8.51 -29.84 9.35
CA ASP A 305 -9.90 -29.72 8.89
C ASP A 305 -10.80 -28.93 9.88
N ASP A 306 -10.24 -28.41 10.98
CA ASP A 306 -11.01 -27.64 11.97
C ASP A 306 -11.14 -26.19 11.56
N PRO A 307 -12.35 -25.74 11.15
CA PRO A 307 -12.61 -24.35 10.77
C PRO A 307 -12.64 -23.37 11.95
N ALA A 308 -12.59 -23.87 13.19
CA ALA A 308 -12.66 -23.09 14.42
C ALA A 308 -11.27 -22.67 14.96
N GLY A 309 -10.20 -22.85 14.20
CA GLY A 309 -8.82 -22.62 14.63
C GLY A 309 -8.37 -21.17 14.82
N VAL A 310 -9.26 -20.26 15.16
CA VAL A 310 -8.86 -19.01 15.83
C VAL A 310 -8.52 -19.39 17.26
N ALA A 311 -7.23 -19.39 17.59
CA ALA A 311 -6.80 -19.64 18.95
C ALA A 311 -7.50 -18.66 19.90
N ASP A 312 -8.36 -19.20 20.79
CA ASP A 312 -9.00 -18.41 21.83
C ASP A 312 -7.93 -17.64 22.61
N GLY A 313 -8.01 -16.32 22.59
CA GLY A 313 -7.14 -15.44 23.36
C GLY A 313 -6.02 -14.72 22.58
N VAL A 314 -5.90 -14.89 21.25
CA VAL A 314 -4.98 -14.08 20.45
C VAL A 314 -5.60 -12.71 20.19
N THR A 315 -5.15 -11.71 20.91
CA THR A 315 -5.50 -10.32 20.61
C THR A 315 -4.56 -9.81 19.51
N PRO A 316 -5.07 -9.26 18.40
CA PRO A 316 -4.24 -8.78 17.28
C PRO A 316 -3.49 -7.48 17.62
N THR A 317 -2.65 -7.49 18.63
CA THR A 317 -1.97 -6.28 19.12
C THR A 317 -1.00 -5.69 18.11
N ALA A 318 -0.31 -6.52 17.34
CA ALA A 318 0.62 -6.08 16.31
C ALA A 318 -0.04 -5.85 14.93
N MET A 319 -1.36 -5.97 14.79
CA MET A 319 -2.05 -5.84 13.50
C MET A 319 -2.75 -4.49 13.32
N GLY A 320 -2.39 -3.49 14.13
CA GLY A 320 -2.83 -2.10 13.98
C GLY A 320 -4.33 -1.83 14.12
N GLN A 321 -5.14 -2.88 14.34
CA GLN A 321 -6.58 -2.79 14.53
C GLN A 321 -7.03 -3.28 15.90
N GLY A 322 -6.07 -3.74 16.70
CA GLY A 322 -6.31 -4.32 18.00
C GLY A 322 -6.16 -3.33 19.13
N THR A 323 -6.12 -3.89 20.32
CA THR A 323 -6.02 -3.18 21.59
C THR A 323 -4.87 -2.17 21.58
N PRO A 324 -5.12 -0.93 21.98
CA PRO A 324 -4.10 0.08 22.12
C PRO A 324 -3.04 -0.39 23.13
N VAL A 325 -1.86 -0.71 22.65
CA VAL A 325 -0.71 -0.99 23.51
C VAL A 325 -0.08 0.34 23.88
N THR A 326 0.02 0.63 25.17
CA THR A 326 0.97 1.62 25.68
C THR A 326 2.14 0.80 26.18
N LEU A 327 3.26 0.87 25.48
CA LEU A 327 4.47 0.18 25.92
C LEU A 327 4.87 0.74 27.29
N GLY A 328 5.03 -0.15 28.26
CA GLY A 328 5.49 0.23 29.60
C GLY A 328 7.00 0.59 29.59
N ALA A 329 7.52 1.03 30.72
CA ALA A 329 8.95 1.28 30.91
C ALA A 329 9.71 -0.06 30.90
N LYS A 330 10.05 -0.55 29.71
CA LYS A 330 10.83 -1.76 29.43
C LYS A 330 12.11 -1.38 28.73
N ASP A 331 13.05 -2.32 28.60
CA ASP A 331 14.21 -2.10 27.73
C ASP A 331 13.80 -2.10 26.25
N ASP A 332 14.70 -1.70 25.36
CA ASP A 332 14.40 -1.52 23.94
C ASP A 332 14.07 -2.84 23.25
N TYR A 333 14.66 -3.95 23.67
CA TYR A 333 14.34 -5.28 23.13
C TYR A 333 12.91 -5.70 23.50
N ASP A 334 12.53 -5.56 24.77
CA ASP A 334 11.18 -5.89 25.23
C ASP A 334 10.11 -5.03 24.53
N ARG A 335 10.40 -3.74 24.32
CA ARG A 335 9.52 -2.81 23.60
C ARG A 335 9.36 -3.23 22.14
N TRP A 336 10.45 -3.59 21.48
CA TRP A 336 10.42 -4.10 20.12
C TRP A 336 9.65 -5.43 20.04
N MET A 337 9.86 -6.35 20.96
CA MET A 337 9.16 -7.62 21.05
C MET A 337 7.63 -7.43 21.20
N GLU A 338 7.22 -6.45 21.97
CA GLU A 338 5.80 -6.14 22.21
C GLU A 338 5.15 -5.45 21.00
N ALA A 339 5.87 -4.54 20.34
CA ALA A 339 5.35 -3.73 19.25
C ALA A 339 5.45 -4.42 17.88
N ASN A 340 6.59 -5.06 17.59
CA ASN A 340 6.93 -5.48 16.24
C ASN A 340 6.79 -6.99 16.00
N VAL A 341 6.56 -7.82 17.03
CA VAL A 341 6.50 -9.28 16.88
C VAL A 341 5.07 -9.80 16.93
N VAL A 342 4.67 -10.52 15.90
CA VAL A 342 3.35 -11.18 15.77
C VAL A 342 3.51 -12.66 16.07
N ARG A 343 2.70 -13.17 17.00
CA ARG A 343 2.69 -14.57 17.46
C ARG A 343 1.35 -15.23 17.16
N GLY A 344 1.32 -16.55 17.34
CA GLY A 344 0.09 -17.33 17.26
C GLY A 344 -0.21 -17.87 15.87
N ALA A 345 0.75 -17.86 14.93
CA ALA A 345 0.61 -18.59 13.68
C ALA A 345 0.41 -20.10 13.94
N ALA A 346 -0.40 -20.77 13.11
CA ALA A 346 -0.75 -22.18 13.29
C ALA A 346 0.45 -23.12 13.23
N ASN A 347 1.44 -22.77 12.40
CA ASN A 347 2.69 -23.52 12.25
C ASN A 347 3.67 -23.30 13.42
N GLY A 348 3.29 -22.50 14.43
CA GLY A 348 4.12 -22.19 15.60
C GLY A 348 5.25 -21.19 15.33
N THR A 349 5.30 -20.58 14.12
CA THR A 349 6.29 -19.55 13.80
C THR A 349 5.81 -18.17 14.26
N VAL A 350 6.74 -17.22 14.23
CA VAL A 350 6.48 -15.82 14.53
C VAL A 350 6.87 -14.94 13.35
N SER A 351 6.29 -13.75 13.28
CA SER A 351 6.66 -12.72 12.31
C SER A 351 7.15 -11.48 13.02
N ALA A 352 8.12 -10.77 12.44
CA ALA A 352 8.67 -9.55 13.03
C ALA A 352 8.75 -8.42 12.01
N TYR A 353 8.23 -7.25 12.36
CA TYR A 353 8.36 -6.05 11.52
C TYR A 353 9.73 -5.42 11.67
N ALA A 354 10.32 -5.11 10.53
CA ALA A 354 11.46 -4.21 10.40
C ALA A 354 10.93 -2.84 9.96
N TRP A 355 11.04 -1.86 10.83
CA TRP A 355 10.51 -0.52 10.58
C TRP A 355 11.34 0.22 9.54
N CYS A 356 10.67 0.82 8.57
CA CYS A 356 11.27 1.60 7.50
C CYS A 356 10.72 3.02 7.56
N GLU A 357 11.50 3.97 8.04
CA GLU A 357 11.03 5.35 8.22
C GLU A 357 10.53 5.92 6.90
N LEU A 358 9.26 6.37 6.88
CA LEU A 358 8.57 6.90 5.69
C LEU A 358 8.57 5.95 4.48
N GLY A 359 8.81 4.67 4.72
CA GLY A 359 8.91 3.66 3.67
C GLY A 359 10.20 3.67 2.87
N ASP A 360 11.22 4.41 3.31
CA ASP A 360 12.50 4.45 2.63
C ASP A 360 13.42 3.35 3.13
N VAL A 361 14.13 2.73 2.18
CA VAL A 361 15.08 1.65 2.44
C VAL A 361 16.37 1.98 1.71
N THR A 362 17.43 2.19 2.46
CA THR A 362 18.78 2.43 1.93
C THR A 362 19.37 1.14 1.35
N SER A 363 20.43 1.26 0.55
CA SER A 363 21.15 0.10 0.02
C SER A 363 21.68 -0.81 1.13
N ASN A 364 22.18 -0.24 2.23
CA ASN A 364 22.65 -1.01 3.38
C ASN A 364 21.50 -1.78 4.05
N GLN A 365 20.33 -1.19 4.19
CA GLN A 365 19.13 -1.84 4.75
C GLN A 365 18.63 -2.96 3.85
N PHE A 366 18.62 -2.78 2.52
CA PHE A 366 18.30 -3.85 1.58
C PHE A 366 19.27 -5.04 1.72
N ARG A 367 20.60 -4.78 1.77
CA ARG A 367 21.62 -5.84 1.97
C ARG A 367 21.49 -6.50 3.33
N ALA A 368 21.22 -5.75 4.39
CA ALA A 368 20.94 -6.31 5.71
C ALA A 368 19.70 -7.23 5.69
N GLY A 369 18.63 -6.80 5.04
CA GLY A 369 17.44 -7.62 4.82
C GLY A 369 17.74 -8.90 4.06
N ALA A 370 18.52 -8.81 2.98
CA ALA A 370 18.96 -9.98 2.20
C ALA A 370 19.78 -10.98 3.05
N ALA A 371 20.69 -10.46 3.88
CA ALA A 371 21.48 -11.29 4.79
C ALA A 371 20.61 -11.97 5.86
N MET A 372 19.65 -11.24 6.46
CA MET A 372 18.71 -11.81 7.42
C MET A 372 17.88 -12.93 6.81
N VAL A 373 17.35 -12.74 5.59
CA VAL A 373 16.56 -13.76 4.88
C VAL A 373 17.40 -15.04 4.65
N ARG A 374 18.64 -14.90 4.16
CA ARG A 374 19.51 -16.07 3.89
C ARG A 374 19.95 -16.79 5.14
N ASP A 375 20.42 -16.04 6.13
CA ASP A 375 21.08 -16.65 7.30
C ASP A 375 20.09 -17.24 8.29
N LEU A 376 18.87 -16.73 8.34
CA LEU A 376 17.80 -17.20 9.22
C LEU A 376 16.83 -18.15 8.50
N ASP A 377 16.95 -18.30 7.18
CA ASP A 377 16.08 -19.13 6.32
C ASP A 377 14.59 -18.74 6.47
N VAL A 378 14.29 -17.47 6.30
CA VAL A 378 12.96 -16.86 6.55
C VAL A 378 12.40 -16.19 5.30
N ASP A 379 11.07 -16.00 5.25
CA ASP A 379 10.39 -15.22 4.22
C ASP A 379 10.40 -13.73 4.57
N VAL A 380 10.37 -12.87 3.57
CA VAL A 380 10.25 -11.42 3.75
C VAL A 380 9.18 -10.83 2.83
N ARG A 381 8.39 -9.91 3.37
CA ARG A 381 7.40 -9.17 2.58
C ARG A 381 7.45 -7.68 2.82
N VAL A 382 7.17 -6.95 1.76
CA VAL A 382 6.84 -5.52 1.80
C VAL A 382 5.39 -5.37 2.30
N THR A 383 5.17 -4.49 3.26
CA THR A 383 3.83 -4.21 3.76
C THR A 383 3.17 -3.04 3.01
N ASN A 384 1.85 -2.96 3.06
CA ASN A 384 1.09 -1.82 2.53
C ASN A 384 1.14 -0.58 3.47
N ARG A 385 1.81 -0.72 4.61
CA ARG A 385 2.15 0.37 5.53
C ARG A 385 3.62 0.80 5.42
N GLN A 386 4.26 0.43 4.30
CA GLN A 386 5.59 0.90 3.93
C GLN A 386 6.73 0.34 4.81
N ASN A 387 6.52 -0.80 5.45
CA ASN A 387 7.52 -1.53 6.24
C ASN A 387 7.94 -2.84 5.56
N LEU A 388 8.96 -3.50 6.09
CA LEU A 388 9.24 -4.90 5.83
C LEU A 388 8.69 -5.77 6.98
N VAL A 389 8.37 -7.02 6.69
CA VAL A 389 8.07 -8.03 7.69
C VAL A 389 8.83 -9.31 7.34
N LEU A 390 9.61 -9.82 8.31
CA LEU A 390 10.25 -11.13 8.24
C LEU A 390 9.31 -12.14 8.88
N ARG A 391 9.14 -13.30 8.25
CA ARG A 391 8.13 -14.29 8.60
C ARG A 391 8.76 -15.67 8.71
N ASP A 392 8.03 -16.62 9.29
CA ASP A 392 8.46 -17.98 9.50
C ASP A 392 9.67 -18.11 10.44
N LEU A 393 9.83 -17.13 11.35
CA LEU A 393 10.84 -17.13 12.40
C LEU A 393 10.48 -18.09 13.52
N THR A 394 11.49 -18.61 14.20
CA THR A 394 11.34 -19.27 15.50
C THR A 394 11.63 -18.27 16.62
N GLU A 395 11.10 -18.51 17.84
CA GLU A 395 11.30 -17.60 18.98
C GLU A 395 12.78 -17.43 19.35
N ASP A 396 13.59 -18.47 19.18
CA ASP A 396 15.02 -18.44 19.46
C ASP A 396 15.85 -17.66 18.44
N GLN A 397 15.29 -17.35 17.27
CA GLN A 397 15.92 -16.48 16.27
C GLN A 397 15.71 -14.97 16.57
N LEU A 398 14.72 -14.61 17.40
CA LEU A 398 14.37 -13.21 17.64
C LEU A 398 15.51 -12.37 18.24
N PRO A 399 16.32 -12.84 19.20
CA PRO A 399 17.46 -12.05 19.71
C PRO A 399 18.48 -11.71 18.63
N VAL A 400 18.82 -12.68 17.78
CA VAL A 400 19.78 -12.50 16.67
C VAL A 400 19.19 -11.56 15.61
N LEU A 401 17.89 -11.70 15.29
CA LEU A 401 17.21 -10.80 14.38
C LEU A 401 17.23 -9.36 14.90
N TYR A 402 16.90 -9.16 16.18
CA TYR A 402 16.89 -7.84 16.80
C TYR A 402 18.25 -7.15 16.72
N GLU A 403 19.35 -7.85 17.07
CA GLU A 403 20.71 -7.30 16.95
C GLU A 403 21.02 -6.85 15.51
N ARG A 404 20.61 -7.61 14.51
CA ARG A 404 20.80 -7.26 13.09
C ARG A 404 19.93 -6.08 12.66
N LEU A 405 18.69 -6.01 13.14
CA LEU A 405 17.81 -4.88 12.88
C LEU A 405 18.33 -3.59 13.53
N VAL A 406 18.89 -3.68 14.76
CA VAL A 406 19.57 -2.54 15.41
C VAL A 406 20.76 -2.06 14.58
N ALA A 407 21.59 -2.97 14.10
CA ALA A 407 22.75 -2.63 13.27
C ALA A 407 22.36 -2.01 11.91
N ALA A 408 21.14 -2.29 11.42
CA ALA A 408 20.59 -1.75 10.18
C ALA A 408 19.72 -0.50 10.39
N ASP A 409 19.56 -0.03 11.62
CA ASP A 409 18.62 1.07 11.98
C ASP A 409 17.16 0.79 11.57
N MET A 410 16.68 -0.43 11.88
CA MET A 410 15.34 -0.93 11.55
C MET A 410 14.62 -1.57 12.76
N ALA A 411 15.19 -1.46 13.97
CA ALA A 411 14.68 -2.10 15.18
C ALA A 411 13.78 -1.20 16.04
N GLN A 412 13.43 -0.01 15.58
CA GLN A 412 12.59 0.91 16.35
C GLN A 412 11.24 0.26 16.66
N PRO A 413 10.76 0.31 17.90
CA PRO A 413 9.42 -0.11 18.28
C PRO A 413 8.41 0.90 17.76
N GLY A 414 7.96 0.75 16.51
CA GLY A 414 7.12 1.75 15.87
C GLY A 414 6.15 1.21 14.83
N ALA A 415 6.43 0.03 14.28
CA ALA A 415 5.56 -0.57 13.28
C ALA A 415 4.12 -0.70 13.81
N GLU A 416 3.14 -0.20 13.04
CA GLU A 416 1.71 -0.17 13.39
C GLU A 416 1.34 0.71 14.61
N LEU A 417 2.26 1.48 15.17
CA LEU A 417 2.00 2.47 16.23
C LEU A 417 1.84 3.88 15.66
N SER A 418 1.55 4.86 16.53
CA SER A 418 1.34 6.26 16.13
C SER A 418 2.54 6.87 15.38
N ARG A 419 3.77 6.42 15.67
CA ARG A 419 4.99 6.86 15.00
C ARG A 419 5.09 6.36 13.55
N ASP A 420 4.36 5.30 13.18
CA ASP A 420 4.36 4.70 11.85
C ASP A 420 3.47 5.48 10.87
N VAL A 421 3.90 6.68 10.51
CA VAL A 421 3.18 7.57 9.63
C VAL A 421 3.39 7.20 8.16
N VAL A 422 2.33 6.79 7.48
CA VAL A 422 2.36 6.46 6.04
C VAL A 422 2.26 7.74 5.21
N ALA A 423 3.21 7.96 4.30
CA ALA A 423 3.20 9.11 3.41
C ALA A 423 3.42 8.73 1.94
N CYS A 424 2.76 9.42 1.02
CA CYS A 424 3.16 9.37 -0.38
C CYS A 424 4.37 10.30 -0.62
N PRO A 425 5.08 10.20 -1.77
CA PRO A 425 6.21 11.09 -2.05
C PRO A 425 5.89 12.60 -2.00
N GLY A 426 4.64 13.00 -2.22
CA GLY A 426 4.27 14.42 -2.16
C GLY A 426 4.99 15.26 -3.21
N ALA A 427 5.12 16.56 -2.93
CA ALA A 427 5.77 17.52 -3.81
C ALA A 427 7.30 17.31 -3.93
N ASP A 428 7.89 16.39 -3.17
CA ASP A 428 9.28 15.99 -3.38
C ASP A 428 9.53 15.52 -4.83
N THR A 429 8.66 14.65 -5.38
CA THR A 429 8.86 14.12 -6.74
C THR A 429 7.61 14.06 -7.60
N CYS A 430 6.41 14.23 -7.04
CA CYS A 430 5.15 14.03 -7.74
C CYS A 430 4.64 15.33 -8.38
N ASN A 431 4.40 15.33 -9.70
CA ASN A 431 3.83 16.45 -10.45
C ASN A 431 2.46 16.93 -9.97
N LEU A 432 1.68 16.06 -9.32
CA LEU A 432 0.30 16.36 -8.89
C LEU A 432 0.20 16.83 -7.45
N ALA A 433 1.27 16.73 -6.71
CA ALA A 433 1.24 17.08 -5.30
C ALA A 433 1.19 18.60 -5.10
N VAL A 434 0.41 18.99 -4.12
CA VAL A 434 0.24 20.38 -3.70
C VAL A 434 1.20 20.71 -2.56
N THR A 435 1.52 19.72 -1.72
CA THR A 435 2.36 19.90 -0.51
C THR A 435 3.35 18.77 -0.31
N GLN A 436 4.35 19.01 0.55
CA GLN A 436 5.42 18.10 0.97
C GLN A 436 4.91 17.12 2.04
N SER A 437 4.25 16.04 1.61
CA SER A 437 3.65 15.05 2.54
C SER A 437 4.68 14.32 3.40
N ARG A 438 5.90 14.09 2.90
CA ARG A 438 6.99 13.44 3.64
C ARG A 438 7.52 14.35 4.75
N GLY A 439 7.74 15.63 4.44
CA GLY A 439 8.15 16.61 5.45
C GLY A 439 7.13 16.77 6.57
N LEU A 440 5.81 16.77 6.25
CA LEU A 440 4.78 16.73 7.30
C LEU A 440 4.85 15.44 8.12
N ALA A 441 5.06 14.27 7.49
CA ALA A 441 5.15 13.00 8.22
C ALA A 441 6.34 12.97 9.18
N SER A 442 7.52 13.47 8.77
CA SER A 442 8.68 13.66 9.63
C SER A 442 8.37 14.61 10.80
N ALA A 443 7.71 15.74 10.53
CA ALA A 443 7.36 16.70 11.56
C ALA A 443 6.36 16.13 12.59
N ILE A 444 5.38 15.35 12.14
CA ILE A 444 4.45 14.64 13.04
C ILE A 444 5.21 13.63 13.88
N GLY A 445 6.08 12.83 13.26
CA GLY A 445 6.88 11.85 14.00
C GLY A 445 7.71 12.49 15.10
N ALA A 446 8.46 13.54 14.78
CA ALA A 446 9.27 14.29 15.76
C ALA A 446 8.42 14.89 16.90
N ALA A 447 7.24 15.44 16.56
CA ALA A 447 6.35 16.01 17.58
C ALA A 447 5.72 14.93 18.49
N LEU A 448 5.46 13.73 17.97
CA LEU A 448 5.00 12.60 18.79
C LEU A 448 6.10 12.06 19.70
N ASP A 449 7.36 12.00 19.21
CA ASP A 449 8.52 11.62 20.01
C ASP A 449 8.71 12.61 21.17
N GLU A 450 8.71 13.93 20.90
CA GLU A 450 8.82 14.98 21.92
C GLU A 450 7.67 14.94 22.94
N ALA A 451 6.48 14.62 22.50
CA ALA A 451 5.29 14.54 23.34
C ALA A 451 5.19 13.23 24.15
N GLY A 452 6.08 12.24 23.92
CA GLY A 452 6.01 10.91 24.51
C GLY A 452 4.81 10.09 24.03
N LEU A 453 4.36 10.31 22.79
CA LEU A 453 3.18 9.70 22.18
C LEU A 453 3.51 8.82 20.96
N ALA A 454 4.77 8.57 20.67
CA ALA A 454 5.23 7.79 19.52
C ALA A 454 4.77 6.32 19.54
N GLU A 455 4.53 5.77 20.72
CA GLU A 455 4.18 4.35 20.93
C GLU A 455 2.71 4.13 21.29
N VAL A 456 1.84 5.06 20.93
CA VAL A 456 0.39 4.87 21.11
C VAL A 456 -0.14 3.96 20.00
N GLY A 457 -0.60 2.75 20.39
CA GLY A 457 -1.24 1.81 19.47
C GLY A 457 -2.70 2.15 19.18
N GLY A 458 -3.24 1.54 18.11
CA GLY A 458 -4.65 1.68 17.73
C GLY A 458 -4.99 3.01 17.05
N VAL A 459 -3.98 3.73 16.55
CA VAL A 459 -4.17 4.93 15.73
C VAL A 459 -3.23 4.92 14.53
N ARG A 460 -3.77 4.93 13.35
CA ARG A 460 -3.06 4.96 12.07
C ARG A 460 -3.11 6.34 11.45
N MET A 461 -1.96 6.80 10.93
CA MET A 461 -1.84 8.10 10.30
C MET A 461 -1.38 7.98 8.86
N ASN A 462 -2.10 8.63 7.95
CA ASN A 462 -1.78 8.57 6.54
C ASN A 462 -1.83 9.95 5.88
N ILE A 463 -0.79 10.30 5.13
CA ILE A 463 -0.65 11.61 4.51
C ILE A 463 -0.54 11.49 2.99
N SER A 464 -1.25 12.35 2.29
CA SER A 464 -1.11 12.51 0.84
C SER A 464 -0.84 13.97 0.49
N GLY A 465 0.08 14.23 -0.44
CA GLY A 465 0.38 15.60 -0.92
C GLY A 465 -0.74 16.23 -1.76
N CYS A 466 -1.83 15.51 -2.05
CA CYS A 466 -3.01 16.00 -2.78
C CYS A 466 -4.22 15.09 -2.57
N THR A 467 -5.36 15.44 -3.18
CA THR A 467 -6.63 14.70 -3.08
C THR A 467 -6.63 13.32 -3.75
N ASN A 468 -5.58 12.91 -4.47
CA ASN A 468 -5.52 11.61 -5.14
C ASN A 468 -5.41 10.42 -4.19
N SER A 469 -5.14 10.65 -2.92
CA SER A 469 -5.10 9.63 -1.85
C SER A 469 -4.11 8.49 -2.12
N CYS A 470 -2.93 8.82 -2.60
CA CYS A 470 -1.87 7.82 -2.79
C CYS A 470 -1.35 7.28 -1.44
N GLY A 471 -1.29 8.11 -0.40
CA GLY A 471 -1.04 7.72 0.98
C GLY A 471 -2.26 7.13 1.69
N GLN A 472 -3.42 6.99 1.02
CA GLN A 472 -4.65 6.36 1.56
C GLN A 472 -5.30 7.12 2.75
N HIS A 473 -5.15 8.43 2.82
CA HIS A 473 -5.62 9.27 3.92
C HIS A 473 -7.10 9.14 4.27
N HIS A 474 -7.95 8.66 3.37
CA HIS A 474 -9.37 8.43 3.66
C HIS A 474 -9.62 7.23 4.57
N ALA A 475 -8.71 6.26 4.58
CA ALA A 475 -8.89 4.98 5.27
C ALA A 475 -8.07 4.87 6.57
N ALA A 476 -7.51 5.97 7.05
CA ALA A 476 -6.74 6.05 8.28
C ALA A 476 -7.52 6.76 9.39
N ASP A 477 -7.23 6.43 10.63
CA ASP A 477 -7.82 7.07 11.81
C ASP A 477 -7.60 8.59 11.80
N ILE A 478 -6.37 9.02 11.46
CA ILE A 478 -6.01 10.41 11.20
C ILE A 478 -5.46 10.49 9.79
N GLY A 479 -6.13 11.20 8.91
CA GLY A 479 -5.73 11.39 7.52
C GLY A 479 -5.45 12.85 7.18
N PHE A 480 -4.44 13.08 6.33
CA PHE A 480 -4.16 14.42 5.80
C PHE A 480 -4.04 14.40 4.28
N PHE A 481 -4.57 15.43 3.63
CA PHE A 481 -4.24 15.70 2.25
C PHE A 481 -3.91 17.16 2.00
N GLY A 482 -2.90 17.38 1.17
CA GLY A 482 -2.40 18.70 0.82
C GLY A 482 -3.45 19.56 0.12
N ALA A 483 -3.49 20.81 0.50
CA ALA A 483 -4.37 21.84 -0.06
C ALA A 483 -3.68 23.19 0.02
N GLU A 484 -3.67 23.93 -1.10
CA GLU A 484 -3.29 25.34 -1.07
C GLU A 484 -4.27 26.15 -0.24
N ARG A 485 -3.76 27.08 0.56
CA ARG A 485 -4.53 28.11 1.24
C ARG A 485 -4.09 29.50 0.75
N ARG A 486 -5.02 30.44 0.76
CA ARG A 486 -4.68 31.87 0.62
C ARG A 486 -4.85 32.54 1.96
N ALA A 487 -3.78 33.13 2.49
CA ALA A 487 -3.76 33.85 3.74
C ALA A 487 -3.03 35.19 3.55
N HIS A 488 -3.60 36.26 4.06
CA HIS A 488 -3.04 37.62 3.95
C HIS A 488 -2.60 38.02 2.53
N GLY A 489 -3.35 37.54 1.50
CA GLY A 489 -3.10 37.84 0.09
C GLY A 489 -2.06 36.96 -0.59
N GLN A 490 -1.40 36.03 0.11
CA GLN A 490 -0.38 35.14 -0.41
C GLN A 490 -0.83 33.66 -0.41
N PRO A 491 -0.32 32.82 -1.34
CA PRO A 491 -0.51 31.39 -1.25
C PRO A 491 0.31 30.82 -0.09
N ALA A 492 -0.22 29.82 0.60
CA ALA A 492 0.42 29.17 1.72
C ALA A 492 0.12 27.65 1.71
N PRO A 493 1.07 26.80 2.16
CA PRO A 493 0.84 25.36 2.25
C PRO A 493 -0.11 25.04 3.40
N GLY A 494 -1.03 24.12 3.16
CA GLY A 494 -1.97 23.67 4.18
C GLY A 494 -2.41 22.23 3.97
N TYR A 495 -3.10 21.69 4.96
CA TYR A 495 -3.66 20.35 4.90
C TYR A 495 -5.10 20.31 5.37
N GLN A 496 -5.89 19.48 4.71
CA GLN A 496 -7.19 19.07 5.23
C GLN A 496 -6.99 17.87 6.13
N MET A 497 -7.31 18.00 7.40
CA MET A 497 -7.35 16.90 8.36
C MET A 497 -8.67 16.13 8.24
N LEU A 498 -8.57 14.81 8.25
CA LEU A 498 -9.67 13.86 8.30
C LEU A 498 -9.53 13.01 9.57
N LEU A 499 -10.65 12.63 10.20
CA LEU A 499 -10.67 11.74 11.37
C LEU A 499 -11.67 10.61 11.16
N GLY A 500 -11.35 9.42 11.68
CA GLY A 500 -12.26 8.27 11.77
C GLY A 500 -12.34 7.42 10.51
N GLY A 501 -11.26 7.36 9.69
CA GLY A 501 -11.15 6.35 8.65
C GLY A 501 -10.85 4.98 9.26
N TYR A 502 -11.49 3.92 8.74
CA TYR A 502 -11.33 2.56 9.24
C TYR A 502 -11.67 1.54 8.14
N VAL A 503 -10.94 0.43 8.12
CA VAL A 503 -11.18 -0.71 7.25
C VAL A 503 -11.00 -1.99 8.04
N GLY A 504 -11.96 -2.90 7.98
CA GLY A 504 -11.91 -4.21 8.64
C GLY A 504 -13.27 -4.63 9.20
N GLN A 505 -13.39 -5.88 9.61
CA GLN A 505 -14.60 -6.47 10.18
C GLN A 505 -15.84 -6.21 9.30
N GLU A 506 -15.68 -6.41 7.99
CA GLU A 506 -16.71 -6.17 6.96
C GLU A 506 -17.22 -4.72 6.89
N GLN A 507 -16.50 -3.79 7.50
CA GLN A 507 -16.84 -2.37 7.54
C GLN A 507 -15.76 -1.53 6.87
N ILE A 508 -16.17 -0.42 6.29
CA ILE A 508 -15.30 0.63 5.83
C ILE A 508 -15.91 1.99 6.17
N HIS A 509 -15.13 2.80 6.86
CA HIS A 509 -15.45 4.18 7.15
C HIS A 509 -14.39 5.07 6.50
N PHE A 510 -14.82 6.09 5.78
CA PHE A 510 -13.89 7.11 5.29
C PHE A 510 -13.82 8.26 6.28
N GLY A 511 -12.60 8.71 6.56
CA GLY A 511 -12.36 9.81 7.48
C GLY A 511 -13.20 11.06 7.12
N GLN A 512 -13.83 11.62 8.13
CA GLN A 512 -14.65 12.82 8.00
C GLN A 512 -13.77 14.07 8.10
N LYS A 513 -14.10 15.11 7.33
CA LYS A 513 -13.38 16.38 7.39
C LYS A 513 -13.53 17.02 8.77
N ALA A 514 -12.41 17.16 9.47
CA ALA A 514 -12.30 17.84 10.74
C ALA A 514 -11.97 19.33 10.53
N LEU A 515 -10.74 19.65 10.22
CA LEU A 515 -10.25 21.02 10.13
C LEU A 515 -9.29 21.18 8.94
N ARG A 516 -9.19 22.41 8.43
CA ARG A 516 -8.19 22.78 7.43
C ARG A 516 -7.12 23.65 8.10
N LEU A 517 -5.90 23.16 8.13
CA LEU A 517 -4.80 23.70 8.91
C LEU A 517 -3.71 24.32 8.02
N PRO A 518 -2.98 25.37 8.49
CA PRO A 518 -1.62 25.65 8.02
C PRO A 518 -0.75 24.39 8.12
N ALA A 519 0.16 24.18 7.18
CA ALA A 519 1.03 23.00 7.19
C ALA A 519 1.81 22.89 8.53
N LYS A 520 2.32 23.98 9.04
CA LYS A 520 3.12 24.02 10.30
C LYS A 520 2.33 23.64 11.55
N ASN A 521 1.00 23.81 11.55
CA ASN A 521 0.16 23.48 12.70
C ASN A 521 -0.35 22.02 12.68
N ALA A 522 -0.16 21.29 11.58
CA ALA A 522 -0.70 19.93 11.45
C ALA A 522 -0.07 18.93 12.42
N ALA A 523 1.20 19.08 12.76
CA ALA A 523 1.88 18.23 13.74
C ALA A 523 1.31 18.43 15.15
N GLU A 524 1.15 19.67 15.60
CA GLU A 524 0.54 19.98 16.91
C GLU A 524 -0.93 19.50 16.98
N ALA A 525 -1.70 19.68 15.93
CA ALA A 525 -3.06 19.16 15.86
C ALA A 525 -3.09 17.64 16.03
N THR A 526 -2.14 16.93 15.43
CA THR A 526 -2.00 15.47 15.58
C THR A 526 -1.68 15.10 17.02
N VAL A 527 -0.71 15.76 17.65
CA VAL A 527 -0.33 15.51 19.05
C VAL A 527 -1.52 15.70 19.98
N ARG A 528 -2.31 16.76 19.80
CA ARG A 528 -3.51 17.00 20.63
C ARG A 528 -4.55 15.89 20.47
N VAL A 529 -4.83 15.44 19.23
CA VAL A 529 -5.79 14.36 18.98
C VAL A 529 -5.31 13.04 19.57
N VAL A 530 -4.04 12.67 19.34
CA VAL A 530 -3.47 11.42 19.87
C VAL A 530 -3.44 11.43 21.40
N ARG A 531 -3.05 12.56 22.02
CA ARG A 531 -3.07 12.73 23.48
C ARG A 531 -4.46 12.57 24.06
N ARG A 532 -5.45 13.19 23.44
CA ARG A 532 -6.85 13.08 23.85
C ARG A 532 -7.36 11.64 23.72
N PHE A 533 -7.13 10.98 22.58
CA PHE A 533 -7.46 9.58 22.38
C PHE A 533 -6.80 8.68 23.44
N ALA A 534 -5.50 8.79 23.63
CA ALA A 534 -4.77 7.97 24.60
C ALA A 534 -5.27 8.16 26.04
N GLY A 535 -5.71 9.37 26.42
CA GLY A 535 -6.23 9.69 27.76
C GLY A 535 -7.69 9.32 27.99
N GLU A 536 -8.51 9.29 26.93
CA GLU A 536 -9.96 9.11 27.04
C GLU A 536 -10.46 7.72 26.62
N ARG A 537 -9.65 6.96 25.83
CA ARG A 537 -10.06 5.65 25.31
C ARG A 537 -10.34 4.64 26.41
N GLN A 538 -11.32 3.79 26.18
CA GLN A 538 -11.63 2.62 27.01
C GLN A 538 -10.74 1.43 26.60
N ALA A 539 -10.66 0.40 27.46
CA ALA A 539 -9.92 -0.81 27.15
C ALA A 539 -10.50 -1.48 25.88
N GLY A 540 -9.64 -1.72 24.88
CA GLY A 540 -10.04 -2.32 23.60
C GLY A 540 -10.80 -1.39 22.64
N GLU A 541 -10.99 -0.11 22.98
CA GLU A 541 -11.74 0.83 22.14
C GLU A 541 -10.90 1.27 20.93
N ARG A 542 -11.46 1.10 19.73
CA ARG A 542 -10.85 1.57 18.48
C ARG A 542 -10.97 3.10 18.37
N PHE A 543 -10.10 3.72 17.59
CA PHE A 543 -10.15 5.17 17.35
C PHE A 543 -11.50 5.63 16.79
N VAL A 544 -12.09 4.89 15.86
CA VAL A 544 -13.39 5.23 15.27
C VAL A 544 -14.51 5.19 16.29
N ASP A 545 -14.52 4.22 17.21
CA ASP A 545 -15.55 4.09 18.26
C ASP A 545 -15.40 5.22 19.30
N TRP A 546 -14.14 5.52 19.71
CA TRP A 546 -13.86 6.67 20.57
C TRP A 546 -14.30 8.00 19.92
N LEU A 547 -14.04 8.16 18.62
CA LEU A 547 -14.40 9.37 17.88
C LEU A 547 -15.92 9.57 17.86
N GLU A 548 -16.70 8.50 17.62
CA GLU A 548 -18.16 8.55 17.67
C GLU A 548 -18.66 8.92 19.07
N ARG A 549 -18.12 8.29 20.11
CA ARG A 549 -18.45 8.58 21.51
C ARG A 549 -18.07 10.01 21.90
N SER A 550 -17.02 10.58 21.30
CA SER A 550 -16.57 11.95 21.53
C SER A 550 -17.34 13.01 20.71
N GLY A 551 -18.43 12.64 20.03
CA GLY A 551 -19.28 13.54 19.23
C GLY A 551 -18.86 13.68 17.77
N GLY A 552 -17.91 12.89 17.30
CA GLY A 552 -17.47 12.87 15.92
C GLY A 552 -16.37 13.86 15.58
N ALA A 553 -15.92 13.82 14.32
CA ALA A 553 -14.76 14.60 13.85
C ALA A 553 -14.89 16.12 14.05
N LYS A 554 -16.09 16.67 13.92
CA LYS A 554 -16.32 18.10 14.08
C LYS A 554 -16.21 18.56 15.54
N GLU A 555 -16.69 17.74 16.48
CA GLU A 555 -16.59 18.06 17.90
C GLU A 555 -15.15 17.98 18.39
N VAL A 556 -14.42 16.94 18.01
CA VAL A 556 -12.98 16.85 18.30
C VAL A 556 -12.20 18.03 17.69
N ALA A 557 -12.60 18.51 16.51
CA ALA A 557 -11.96 19.66 15.85
C ALA A 557 -12.22 21.01 16.56
N VAL A 558 -13.20 21.10 17.47
CA VAL A 558 -13.41 22.33 18.26
C VAL A 558 -12.18 22.66 19.10
N ASP A 559 -11.54 21.65 19.69
CA ASP A 559 -10.34 21.81 20.52
C ASP A 559 -9.07 22.16 19.71
N LEU A 560 -9.16 22.17 18.38
CA LEU A 560 -8.07 22.50 17.47
C LEU A 560 -8.29 23.86 16.76
N LYS A 561 -9.34 24.60 17.14
CA LYS A 561 -9.78 25.78 16.40
C LYS A 561 -8.73 26.89 16.39
N ASP A 562 -7.94 27.00 17.43
CA ASP A 562 -6.83 27.95 17.55
C ASP A 562 -5.70 27.68 16.53
N LEU A 563 -5.65 26.50 15.95
CA LEU A 563 -4.62 26.08 15.00
C LEU A 563 -4.98 26.34 13.53
N ASP A 564 -6.21 26.82 13.21
CA ASP A 564 -6.66 26.97 11.83
C ASP A 564 -6.28 28.32 11.19
N GLU A 565 -5.77 29.25 11.98
CA GLU A 565 -5.39 30.60 11.55
C GLU A 565 -3.93 30.66 11.07
N PHE A 566 -3.69 31.48 10.05
CA PHE A 566 -2.35 31.82 9.59
C PHE A 566 -1.92 33.14 10.26
N PRO A 567 -0.73 33.19 10.89
CA PRO A 567 -0.11 34.45 11.23
C PRO A 567 0.19 35.27 9.97
N THR A 568 0.45 36.56 10.10
CA THR A 568 0.88 37.37 8.96
C THR A 568 2.28 36.94 8.49
N PRO A 569 2.62 37.15 7.19
CA PRO A 569 3.95 36.82 6.67
C PRO A 569 5.11 37.51 7.41
N ASP A 570 4.85 38.68 7.99
CA ASP A 570 5.85 39.44 8.76
C ASP A 570 6.07 38.85 10.17
N GLU A 571 5.02 38.29 10.78
CA GLU A 571 5.08 37.67 12.12
C GLU A 571 5.68 36.26 12.09
N ALA A 572 5.34 35.45 11.06
CA ALA A 572 5.81 34.07 10.96
C ALA A 572 5.97 33.66 9.46
N PRO A 573 7.05 34.09 8.81
CA PRO A 573 7.28 33.82 7.38
C PRO A 573 7.39 32.32 7.06
N GLU A 574 7.78 31.48 8.04
CA GLU A 574 7.89 30.04 7.91
C GLU A 574 6.53 29.35 7.58
N PHE A 575 5.39 29.96 7.90
CA PHE A 575 4.07 29.45 7.55
C PHE A 575 3.77 29.54 6.05
N TYR A 576 4.56 30.32 5.31
CA TYR A 576 4.46 30.50 3.86
C TYR A 576 5.54 29.76 3.09
N VAL A 577 6.24 28.85 3.77
CA VAL A 577 7.24 27.95 3.20
C VAL A 577 6.83 26.51 3.52
N ASP A 578 6.78 25.63 2.51
CA ASP A 578 6.45 24.22 2.74
C ASP A 578 7.60 23.50 3.45
N TYR A 579 7.35 22.29 3.93
CA TYR A 579 8.39 21.44 4.49
C TYR A 579 9.45 21.13 3.42
N ASP A 580 10.71 21.01 3.86
CA ASP A 580 11.86 20.68 3.00
C ASP A 580 12.13 21.70 1.87
N GLU A 581 11.47 22.86 1.90
CA GLU A 581 11.67 23.95 0.95
C GLU A 581 12.34 25.16 1.63
N THR A 582 13.01 26.00 0.83
CA THR A 582 13.69 27.21 1.30
C THR A 582 13.08 28.50 0.76
N GLY A 583 12.25 28.41 -0.26
CA GLY A 583 11.58 29.54 -0.92
C GLY A 583 10.12 29.69 -0.53
N PRO A 584 9.49 30.84 -0.87
CA PRO A 584 8.07 31.04 -0.69
C PRO A 584 7.26 29.94 -1.39
N TYR A 585 6.18 29.51 -0.74
CA TYR A 585 5.31 28.48 -1.29
C TYR A 585 4.67 28.89 -2.61
N VAL A 586 4.79 28.01 -3.59
CA VAL A 586 4.12 28.10 -4.88
C VAL A 586 3.46 26.75 -5.16
N ALA A 587 2.15 26.76 -5.40
CA ALA A 587 1.44 25.55 -5.83
C ALA A 587 1.72 25.27 -7.31
N GLU A 588 2.80 24.59 -7.59
CA GLU A 588 3.10 24.09 -8.93
C GLU A 588 2.38 22.76 -9.15
N ILE A 589 1.17 22.82 -9.69
CA ILE A 589 0.43 21.60 -10.07
C ILE A 589 0.71 21.33 -11.54
N GLY A 590 1.53 20.34 -11.80
CA GLY A 590 1.77 19.84 -13.15
C GLY A 590 0.60 18.98 -13.67
N GLU A 591 0.64 18.63 -14.94
CA GLU A 591 -0.32 17.71 -15.53
C GLU A 591 -0.12 16.28 -15.00
N SER A 592 -1.25 15.58 -14.79
CA SER A 592 -1.20 14.18 -14.41
C SER A 592 -0.77 13.32 -15.60
N GLU A 593 0.39 12.72 -15.53
CA GLU A 593 0.83 11.77 -16.56
C GLU A 593 -0.15 10.59 -16.75
N CYS A 594 -0.92 10.24 -15.73
CA CYS A 594 -1.96 9.20 -15.81
C CYS A 594 -3.33 9.72 -16.25
N ALA A 595 -3.52 11.00 -16.47
CA ALA A 595 -4.86 11.59 -16.75
C ALA A 595 -5.07 11.94 -18.23
N THR A 596 -4.04 11.80 -19.03
CA THR A 596 -4.10 12.04 -20.49
C THR A 596 -4.35 10.77 -21.25
#